data_2d7c13b8c3e2acedd70962a1e8aa65bb
#
_entry.id   2d7c13b8c3e2acedd70962a1e8aa65bb
#
_cell.length_a   1.000
_cell.length_b   1.000
_cell.length_c   1.000
_cell.angle_alpha   90.00
_cell.angle_beta   90.00
_cell.angle_gamma   90.00
#
_symmetry.space_group_name_H-M   'P 1'
#
loop_
_entity.id
_entity.type
_entity.pdbx_description
1 polymer ?
#
loop_
_entity_poly.entity_id
_entity_poly.type
_entity_poly.pdbx_seq_one_letter_code
_entity_poly.pdbx_strand_id
1 'polypeptide(L)'
;MHHVALIVADYARSKRFYTEILGLEILAENYRAARDSWKLDLGSDGRYLLELFSFPDPPPRQNSPEACGLRHLAFVVDDVAAQRAALQAKGVDCEAVRIDEYTSKAFFFIKDPDGLPIEFYQG
;
A
#
# COMPACT_ATOMS: atom_id res chain seq x y z
N MET A 1 16.75 -2.99 4.85
CA MET A 1 15.58 -3.83 4.50
C MET A 1 15.47 -3.91 2.99
N HIS A 2 15.15 -5.08 2.42
CA HIS A 2 15.07 -5.26 0.97
C HIS A 2 13.67 -4.92 0.42
N HIS A 3 12.65 -5.56 0.95
CA HIS A 3 11.24 -5.34 0.56
C HIS A 3 10.29 -5.83 1.64
N VAL A 4 9.02 -5.49 1.48
CA VAL A 4 7.89 -6.01 2.28
C VAL A 4 6.97 -6.80 1.35
N ALA A 5 6.58 -7.99 1.77
CA ALA A 5 5.66 -8.85 1.00
C ALA A 5 4.24 -8.75 1.56
N LEU A 6 3.26 -8.60 0.68
CA LEU A 6 1.84 -8.51 0.99
C LEU A 6 1.08 -9.63 0.27
N ILE A 7 0.12 -10.24 0.96
CA ILE A 7 -0.84 -11.13 0.33
C ILE A 7 -2.09 -10.31 -0.01
N VAL A 8 -2.56 -10.40 -1.25
CA VAL A 8 -3.73 -9.66 -1.73
C VAL A 8 -4.84 -10.61 -2.16
N ALA A 9 -6.10 -10.22 -1.90
CA ALA A 9 -7.26 -11.06 -2.20
C ALA A 9 -7.61 -11.07 -3.69
N ASP A 10 -7.55 -9.90 -4.34
CA ASP A 10 -7.84 -9.71 -5.77
C ASP A 10 -6.61 -9.12 -6.45
N TYR A 11 -5.90 -9.96 -7.19
CA TYR A 11 -4.61 -9.58 -7.78
C TYR A 11 -4.74 -8.39 -8.74
N ALA A 12 -5.69 -8.43 -9.66
CA ALA A 12 -5.88 -7.37 -10.65
C ALA A 12 -6.22 -6.02 -10.00
N ARG A 13 -7.08 -6.04 -8.98
CA ARG A 13 -7.48 -4.84 -8.25
C ARG A 13 -6.32 -4.25 -7.45
N SER A 14 -5.57 -5.07 -6.74
CA SER A 14 -4.42 -4.61 -5.96
C SER A 14 -3.27 -4.16 -6.85
N LYS A 15 -3.00 -4.86 -7.94
CA LYS A 15 -2.03 -4.41 -8.95
C LYS A 15 -2.37 -3.00 -9.44
N ARG A 16 -3.63 -2.75 -9.80
CA ARG A 16 -4.07 -1.44 -10.26
C ARG A 16 -3.91 -0.37 -9.18
N PHE A 17 -4.26 -0.69 -7.94
CA PHE A 17 -4.12 0.23 -6.83
C PHE A 17 -2.66 0.66 -6.63
N TYR A 18 -1.75 -0.28 -6.53
CA TYR A 18 -0.35 0.03 -6.24
C TYR A 18 0.38 0.66 -7.43
N THR A 19 0.00 0.35 -8.66
CA THR A 19 0.64 0.92 -9.85
C THR A 19 0.00 2.21 -10.34
N GLU A 20 -1.32 2.25 -10.50
CA GLU A 20 -2.02 3.41 -11.07
C GLU A 20 -2.35 4.47 -10.01
N ILE A 21 -2.74 4.06 -8.81
CA ILE A 21 -3.11 5.00 -7.74
C ILE A 21 -1.90 5.46 -6.95
N LEU A 22 -1.05 4.55 -6.48
CA LEU A 22 0.15 4.90 -5.73
C LEU A 22 1.36 5.20 -6.63
N GLY A 23 1.31 4.84 -7.90
CA GLY A 23 2.37 5.17 -8.86
C GLY A 23 3.64 4.33 -8.73
N LEU A 24 3.57 3.14 -8.12
CA LEU A 24 4.74 2.26 -8.05
C LEU A 24 5.02 1.61 -9.40
N GLU A 25 6.30 1.38 -9.68
CA GLU A 25 6.79 0.77 -10.91
C GLU A 25 6.79 -0.75 -10.80
N ILE A 26 6.37 -1.43 -11.88
CA ILE A 26 6.50 -2.89 -11.98
C ILE A 26 7.95 -3.23 -12.31
N LEU A 27 8.62 -3.95 -11.41
CA LEU A 27 9.99 -4.42 -11.62
C LEU A 27 10.01 -5.81 -12.24
N ALA A 28 9.08 -6.70 -11.84
CA ALA A 28 8.92 -8.04 -12.38
C ALA A 28 7.52 -8.55 -12.07
N GLU A 29 7.00 -9.42 -12.93
CA GLU A 29 5.71 -10.06 -12.74
C GLU A 29 5.79 -11.51 -13.17
N ASN A 30 5.41 -12.45 -12.28
CA ASN A 30 5.48 -13.87 -12.55
C ASN A 30 4.23 -14.59 -12.03
N TYR A 31 3.68 -15.48 -12.85
CA TYR A 31 2.67 -16.44 -12.41
C TYR A 31 3.34 -17.75 -12.02
N ARG A 32 3.04 -18.23 -10.80
CA ARG A 32 3.58 -19.48 -10.26
C ARG A 32 2.50 -20.55 -10.27
N ALA A 33 2.49 -21.37 -11.32
CA ALA A 33 1.43 -22.36 -11.56
C ALA A 33 1.31 -23.39 -10.42
N ALA A 34 2.43 -23.80 -9.82
CA ALA A 34 2.45 -24.77 -8.73
C ALA A 34 1.67 -24.33 -7.50
N ARG A 35 1.52 -23.04 -7.29
CA ARG A 35 0.82 -22.44 -6.16
C ARG A 35 -0.45 -21.70 -6.57
N ASP A 36 -0.75 -21.63 -7.86
CA ASP A 36 -1.78 -20.74 -8.42
C ASP A 36 -1.67 -19.34 -7.81
N SER A 37 -0.49 -18.76 -7.97
CA SER A 37 -0.11 -17.54 -7.26
C SER A 37 0.65 -16.60 -8.17
N TRP A 38 0.19 -15.36 -8.27
CA TRP A 38 0.95 -14.28 -8.88
C TRP A 38 1.96 -13.72 -7.89
N LYS A 39 3.10 -13.29 -8.42
CA LYS A 39 4.16 -12.59 -7.67
C LYS A 39 4.50 -11.34 -8.45
N LEU A 40 4.27 -10.17 -7.86
CA LEU A 40 4.48 -8.87 -8.47
C LEU A 40 5.47 -8.07 -7.64
N ASP A 41 6.62 -7.74 -8.25
CA ASP A 41 7.65 -6.94 -7.62
C ASP A 41 7.46 -5.47 -8.00
N LEU A 42 7.32 -4.61 -7.01
CA LEU A 42 7.04 -3.19 -7.18
C LEU A 42 8.13 -2.34 -6.53
N GLY A 43 8.41 -1.20 -7.14
CA GLY A 43 9.42 -0.28 -6.63
C GLY A 43 9.16 1.17 -6.98
N SER A 44 10.08 2.02 -6.55
CA SER A 44 10.09 3.45 -6.86
C SER A 44 11.53 3.91 -7.02
N ASP A 45 11.79 4.71 -8.05
CA ASP A 45 13.14 5.22 -8.37
C ASP A 45 14.19 4.10 -8.44
N GLY A 46 13.81 2.97 -9.03
CA GLY A 46 14.67 1.81 -9.18
C GLY A 46 14.89 0.98 -7.91
N ARG A 47 14.27 1.36 -6.80
CA ARG A 47 14.37 0.62 -5.53
C ARG A 47 13.19 -0.33 -5.39
N TYR A 48 13.50 -1.58 -5.08
CA TYR A 48 12.51 -2.60 -4.78
C TYR A 48 11.88 -2.30 -3.41
N LEU A 49 10.56 -2.16 -3.35
CA LEU A 49 9.85 -1.81 -2.12
C LEU A 49 8.88 -2.87 -1.66
N LEU A 50 8.00 -3.33 -2.55
CA LEU A 50 6.91 -4.24 -2.21
C LEU A 50 6.91 -5.45 -3.13
N GLU A 51 6.43 -6.57 -2.58
CA GLU A 51 6.17 -7.78 -3.33
C GLU A 51 4.73 -8.19 -3.05
N LEU A 52 3.88 -8.21 -4.09
CA LEU A 52 2.50 -8.64 -3.95
C LEU A 52 2.38 -10.11 -4.32
N PHE A 53 1.72 -10.88 -3.47
CA PHE A 53 1.37 -12.26 -3.74
C PHE A 53 -0.14 -12.43 -3.78
N SER A 54 -0.65 -13.17 -4.76
CA SER A 54 -1.99 -13.73 -4.69
C SER A 54 -1.92 -15.20 -4.34
N PHE A 55 -2.94 -15.68 -3.63
CA PHE A 55 -3.18 -17.09 -3.37
C PHE A 55 -4.67 -17.37 -3.49
N PRO A 56 -5.10 -18.62 -3.78
CA PRO A 56 -6.53 -18.93 -3.80
C PRO A 56 -7.16 -18.66 -2.43
N ASP A 57 -8.21 -17.83 -2.42
CA ASP A 57 -9.09 -17.59 -1.28
C ASP A 57 -8.36 -17.34 0.07
N PRO A 58 -7.47 -16.34 0.17
CA PRO A 58 -6.79 -16.07 1.41
C PRO A 58 -7.76 -15.50 2.46
N PRO A 59 -7.57 -15.81 3.76
CA PRO A 59 -8.35 -15.17 4.82
C PRO A 59 -8.17 -13.65 4.79
N PRO A 60 -9.23 -12.88 5.12
CA PRO A 60 -9.13 -11.42 5.13
C PRO A 60 -8.22 -10.92 6.24
N ARG A 61 -7.63 -9.73 6.03
CA ARG A 61 -6.88 -9.02 7.05
C ARG A 61 -7.78 -8.64 8.23
N GLN A 62 -7.26 -8.75 9.45
CA GLN A 62 -7.95 -8.29 10.65
C GLN A 62 -7.36 -6.96 11.13
N ASN A 63 -8.18 -5.89 11.08
CA ASN A 63 -7.80 -4.57 11.60
C ASN A 63 -8.36 -4.30 12.99
N SER A 64 -9.46 -4.95 13.36
CA SER A 64 -10.16 -4.72 14.61
C SER A 64 -10.77 -6.02 15.16
N PRO A 65 -10.46 -6.42 16.41
CA PRO A 65 -9.43 -5.78 17.24
C PRO A 65 -8.06 -5.87 16.61
N GLU A 66 -7.15 -5.00 16.99
CA GLU A 66 -5.79 -4.96 16.45
C GLU A 66 -5.04 -6.25 16.81
N ALA A 67 -4.48 -6.91 15.79
CA ALA A 67 -3.80 -8.18 15.92
C ALA A 67 -2.31 -8.03 15.60
N CYS A 68 -1.52 -9.00 16.04
CA CYS A 68 -0.10 -9.05 15.72
C CYS A 68 0.13 -9.10 14.21
N GLY A 69 1.21 -8.49 13.75
CA GLY A 69 1.62 -8.46 12.36
C GLY A 69 1.81 -7.04 11.85
N LEU A 70 1.89 -6.89 10.55
CA LEU A 70 2.08 -5.59 9.92
C LEU A 70 0.87 -4.69 10.18
N ARG A 71 1.10 -3.53 10.81
CA ARG A 71 0.05 -2.57 11.11
C ARG A 71 -0.30 -1.73 9.89
N HIS A 72 0.68 -1.10 9.28
CA HIS A 72 0.52 -0.27 8.09
C HIS A 72 1.84 -0.10 7.34
N LEU A 73 1.74 0.45 6.13
CA LEU A 73 2.88 0.95 5.38
C LEU A 73 2.87 2.48 5.43
N ALA A 74 4.04 3.10 5.48
CA ALA A 74 4.17 4.56 5.46
C ALA A 74 5.06 5.00 4.30
N PHE A 75 4.58 5.97 3.53
CA PHE A 75 5.34 6.62 2.46
C PHE A 75 5.61 8.06 2.84
N VAL A 76 6.84 8.51 2.62
CA VAL A 76 7.20 9.91 2.84
C VAL A 76 6.77 10.76 1.64
N VAL A 77 6.20 11.94 1.91
CA VAL A 77 5.81 12.90 0.89
C VAL A 77 6.23 14.31 1.31
N ASP A 78 6.50 15.18 0.33
CA ASP A 78 6.91 16.55 0.62
C ASP A 78 5.71 17.42 1.03
N ASP A 79 4.59 17.26 0.34
CA ASP A 79 3.36 18.04 0.57
C ASP A 79 2.19 17.09 0.80
N VAL A 80 1.84 16.92 2.07
CA VAL A 80 0.77 16.01 2.50
C VAL A 80 -0.59 16.44 1.97
N ALA A 81 -0.88 17.74 1.97
CA ALA A 81 -2.16 18.25 1.47
C ALA A 81 -2.31 18.04 -0.05
N ALA A 82 -1.24 18.25 -0.81
CA ALA A 82 -1.23 18.00 -2.24
C ALA A 82 -1.39 16.52 -2.57
N GLN A 83 -0.72 15.65 -1.82
CA GLN A 83 -0.86 14.20 -1.98
C GLN A 83 -2.29 13.74 -1.71
N ARG A 84 -2.90 14.26 -0.66
CA ARG A 84 -4.29 13.95 -0.32
C ARG A 84 -5.24 14.38 -1.43
N ALA A 85 -5.09 15.61 -1.93
CA ALA A 85 -5.92 16.13 -3.02
C ALA A 85 -5.78 15.29 -4.30
N ALA A 86 -4.56 14.86 -4.65
CA ALA A 86 -4.31 14.01 -5.80
C ALA A 86 -5.00 12.63 -5.69
N LEU A 87 -4.96 12.04 -4.50
CA LEU A 87 -5.65 10.76 -4.24
C LEU A 87 -7.17 10.91 -4.28
N GLN A 88 -7.71 11.98 -3.71
CA GLN A 88 -9.15 12.27 -3.80
C GLN A 88 -9.60 12.45 -5.23
N ALA A 89 -8.80 13.10 -6.08
CA ALA A 89 -9.08 13.26 -7.50
C ALA A 89 -9.15 11.92 -8.24
N LYS A 90 -8.49 10.89 -7.74
CA LYS A 90 -8.55 9.52 -8.25
C LYS A 90 -9.68 8.69 -7.63
N GLY A 91 -10.53 9.29 -6.80
CA GLY A 91 -11.65 8.60 -6.16
C GLY A 91 -11.29 7.82 -4.91
N VAL A 92 -10.13 8.08 -4.30
CA VAL A 92 -9.70 7.40 -3.08
C VAL A 92 -10.28 8.10 -1.86
N ASP A 93 -10.87 7.33 -0.93
CA ASP A 93 -11.28 7.84 0.37
C ASP A 93 -10.04 8.11 1.21
N CYS A 94 -9.89 9.35 1.65
CA CYS A 94 -8.77 9.78 2.48
C CYS A 94 -9.27 10.24 3.84
N GLU A 95 -8.60 9.79 4.92
CA GLU A 95 -8.83 10.36 6.24
C GLU A 95 -8.40 11.84 6.27
N ALA A 96 -8.86 12.58 7.27
CA ALA A 96 -8.42 13.95 7.49
C ALA A 96 -6.93 14.01 7.82
N VAL A 97 -6.26 15.08 7.40
CA VAL A 97 -4.87 15.31 7.79
C VAL A 97 -4.80 15.57 9.29
N ARG A 98 -3.84 14.89 9.92
CA ARG A 98 -3.52 15.04 11.35
C ARG A 98 -2.09 15.52 11.51
N ILE A 99 -1.78 16.03 12.70
CA ILE A 99 -0.42 16.42 13.08
C ILE A 99 0.08 15.43 14.13
N ASP A 100 1.24 14.86 13.88
CA ASP A 100 1.92 14.01 14.84
C ASP A 100 2.37 14.88 16.03
N GLU A 101 1.84 14.59 17.22
CA GLU A 101 2.13 15.38 18.42
C GLU A 101 3.60 15.29 18.87
N TYR A 102 4.32 14.26 18.44
CA TYR A 102 5.71 14.06 18.80
C TYR A 102 6.70 14.71 17.83
N THR A 103 6.33 14.90 16.58
CA THR A 103 7.22 15.43 15.53
C THR A 103 6.74 16.73 14.94
N SER A 104 5.48 17.12 15.18
CA SER A 104 4.80 18.27 14.56
C SER A 104 4.66 18.15 13.05
N LYS A 105 4.80 16.95 12.49
CA LYS A 105 4.66 16.69 11.05
C LYS A 105 3.24 16.24 10.71
N ALA A 106 2.81 16.60 9.50
CA ALA A 106 1.50 16.23 8.99
C ALA A 106 1.51 14.81 8.43
N PHE A 107 0.37 14.12 8.54
CA PHE A 107 0.15 12.81 7.95
C PHE A 107 -1.33 12.54 7.75
N PHE A 108 -1.65 11.55 6.92
CA PHE A 108 -3.00 11.00 6.79
C PHE A 108 -2.94 9.55 6.34
N PHE A 109 -4.06 8.84 6.49
CA PHE A 109 -4.20 7.45 6.08
C PHE A 109 -5.22 7.29 4.96
N ILE A 110 -4.96 6.28 4.12
CA ILE A 110 -5.93 5.64 3.24
C ILE A 110 -5.90 4.14 3.53
N LYS A 111 -6.73 3.37 2.83
CA LYS A 111 -6.68 1.90 2.87
C LYS A 111 -6.43 1.35 1.48
N ASP A 112 -5.66 0.27 1.41
CA ASP A 112 -5.55 -0.49 0.17
C ASP A 112 -6.83 -1.33 -0.06
N PRO A 113 -6.97 -2.04 -1.19
CA PRO A 113 -8.18 -2.82 -1.46
C PRO A 113 -8.52 -3.90 -0.44
N ASP A 114 -7.54 -4.39 0.32
CA ASP A 114 -7.72 -5.40 1.36
C ASP A 114 -7.86 -4.80 2.78
N GLY A 115 -7.92 -3.48 2.87
CA GLY A 115 -8.05 -2.77 4.14
C GLY A 115 -6.73 -2.52 4.86
N LEU A 116 -5.57 -2.78 4.23
CA LEU A 116 -4.29 -2.43 4.82
C LEU A 116 -4.16 -0.90 4.90
N PRO A 117 -3.95 -0.33 6.10
CA PRO A 117 -3.73 1.11 6.19
C PRO A 117 -2.45 1.54 5.50
N ILE A 118 -2.53 2.61 4.75
CA ILE A 118 -1.39 3.24 4.08
C ILE A 118 -1.28 4.67 4.59
N GLU A 119 -0.15 5.01 5.16
CA GLU A 119 0.14 6.34 5.71
C GLU A 119 0.96 7.16 4.72
N PHE A 120 0.63 8.43 4.60
CA PHE A 120 1.47 9.43 3.93
C PHE A 120 1.97 10.42 4.98
N TYR A 121 3.27 10.45 5.17
CA TYR A 121 3.93 11.18 6.26
C TYR A 121 4.84 12.26 5.69
N GLN A 122 4.78 13.44 6.28
CA GLN A 122 5.59 14.57 5.88
C GLN A 122 7.08 14.29 6.06
N GLY A 123 7.83 14.52 5.02
CA GLY A 123 9.29 14.39 5.02
C GLY A 123 10.04 15.51 5.75
#